data_ec01485e4a424cf61e4ecadccda654a4
#
_entry.id   ec01485e4a424cf61e4ecadccda654a4
#
_cell.length_a   1.000
_cell.length_b   1.000
_cell.length_c   1.000
_cell.angle_alpha   90.00
_cell.angle_beta   90.00
_cell.angle_gamma   90.00
#
_symmetry.space_group_name_H-M   'P 1'
#
loop_
_entity.id
_entity.type
_entity.pdbx_description
1 polymer ?
#
loop_
_entity_poly.entity_id
_entity_poly.type
_entity_poly.pdbx_seq_one_letter_code
_entity_poly.pdbx_strand_id
1 'polypeptide(L)'
;MEKEDGLFKEVPGDGLLGAKLMALEHALDNISDEDKTFGDSEYFAYGISDTDSIHNKAIIKILANRKPPIVDAEKFYTRSSNSQWMSGRPVLKWITEATKDPSHPLRVNVLVGWIHSQIINQFYTYKLEYDGVVWTILQIESLDLSSAP
;
A
#
# COMPACT_ATOMS: atom_id res chain seq x y z
N MET A 1 11.66 -11.69 -24.51
CA MET A 1 12.52 -11.98 -23.57
C MET A 1 13.22 -10.85 -22.89
N GLU A 2 14.13 -10.24 -23.53
CA GLU A 2 14.69 -9.03 -22.97
C GLU A 2 13.63 -8.01 -22.68
N LYS A 3 12.57 -8.00 -23.47
CA LYS A 3 11.46 -7.11 -23.25
C LYS A 3 10.74 -7.38 -21.94
N GLU A 4 10.52 -8.65 -21.62
CA GLU A 4 9.88 -8.98 -20.35
C GLU A 4 10.77 -8.58 -19.20
N ASP A 5 12.05 -8.89 -19.30
CA ASP A 5 13.00 -8.45 -18.29
C ASP A 5 13.05 -6.94 -18.21
N GLY A 6 12.98 -6.26 -19.34
CA GLY A 6 12.95 -4.80 -19.39
C GLY A 6 11.74 -4.21 -18.73
N LEU A 7 10.57 -4.85 -18.91
CA LEU A 7 9.34 -4.37 -18.27
C LEU A 7 9.45 -4.35 -16.76
N PHE A 8 10.14 -5.34 -16.20
CA PHE A 8 10.31 -5.39 -14.76
C PHE A 8 11.54 -4.63 -14.29
N LYS A 9 12.48 -4.36 -15.18
CA LYS A 9 13.69 -3.60 -14.83
C LYS A 9 13.49 -2.10 -14.90
N GLU A 10 12.51 -1.63 -15.64
CA GLU A 10 12.23 -0.21 -15.76
C GLU A 10 11.79 0.41 -14.44
N VAL A 11 11.29 -0.41 -13.54
CA VAL A 11 10.92 0.05 -12.21
C VAL A 11 11.69 -0.75 -11.18
N PRO A 12 11.99 -0.15 -10.02
CA PRO A 12 12.68 -0.88 -8.96
C PRO A 12 11.91 -2.13 -8.55
N GLY A 13 12.63 -3.19 -8.17
CA GLY A 13 12.00 -4.39 -7.66
C GLY A 13 11.27 -5.23 -8.68
N ASP A 14 11.79 -5.34 -9.87
CA ASP A 14 11.30 -6.24 -10.91
C ASP A 14 9.89 -5.92 -11.43
N GLY A 15 9.50 -4.69 -11.36
CA GLY A 15 8.19 -4.27 -11.86
C GLY A 15 7.05 -4.43 -10.87
N LEU A 16 7.31 -5.04 -9.73
CA LEU A 16 6.28 -5.16 -8.68
C LEU A 16 5.83 -3.80 -8.15
N LEU A 17 6.68 -2.79 -8.31
CA LEU A 17 6.34 -1.43 -7.91
C LEU A 17 5.10 -0.93 -8.64
N GLY A 18 5.00 -1.19 -9.95
CA GLY A 18 3.82 -0.77 -10.72
C GLY A 18 2.55 -1.40 -10.20
N ALA A 19 2.59 -2.69 -9.90
CA ALA A 19 1.44 -3.39 -9.34
C ALA A 19 1.07 -2.83 -7.96
N LYS A 20 2.06 -2.59 -7.11
CA LYS A 20 1.85 -2.01 -5.79
C LYS A 20 1.20 -0.64 -5.88
N LEU A 21 1.69 0.21 -6.79
CA LEU A 21 1.14 1.54 -6.99
C LEU A 21 -0.32 1.49 -7.44
N MET A 22 -0.62 0.62 -8.40
CA MET A 22 -1.99 0.49 -8.89
C MET A 22 -2.93 0.08 -7.75
N ALA A 23 -2.56 -0.92 -6.97
CA ALA A 23 -3.38 -1.40 -5.87
C ALA A 23 -3.51 -0.35 -4.77
N LEU A 24 -2.41 0.29 -4.40
CA LEU A 24 -2.41 1.29 -3.34
C LEU A 24 -3.23 2.52 -3.73
N GLU A 25 -3.06 3.02 -4.94
CA GLU A 25 -3.84 4.17 -5.40
C GLU A 25 -5.33 3.86 -5.40
N HIS A 26 -5.70 2.67 -5.85
CA HIS A 26 -7.10 2.26 -5.83
C HIS A 26 -7.65 2.23 -4.40
N ALA A 27 -6.87 1.66 -3.47
CA ALA A 27 -7.28 1.59 -2.08
C ALA A 27 -7.38 2.98 -1.44
N LEU A 28 -6.43 3.86 -1.74
CA LEU A 28 -6.45 5.23 -1.24
C LEU A 28 -7.66 6.00 -1.75
N ASP A 29 -8.04 5.79 -3.00
CA ASP A 29 -9.16 6.47 -3.61
C ASP A 29 -10.51 5.93 -3.13
N ASN A 30 -10.53 4.75 -2.55
CA ASN A 30 -11.77 4.08 -2.13
C ASN A 30 -11.91 3.90 -0.62
N ILE A 31 -11.03 4.51 0.15
CA ILE A 31 -11.18 4.48 1.61
C ILE A 31 -12.46 5.21 2.01
N SER A 32 -13.22 4.63 2.95
CA SER A 32 -14.46 5.23 3.41
C SER A 32 -14.21 6.52 4.20
N ASP A 33 -15.20 7.40 4.22
CA ASP A 33 -15.06 8.65 4.97
C ASP A 33 -14.84 8.41 6.46
N GLU A 34 -15.44 7.35 7.01
CA GLU A 34 -15.23 6.97 8.40
C GLU A 34 -13.78 6.60 8.67
N ASP A 35 -13.15 5.93 7.72
CA ASP A 35 -11.77 5.45 7.86
C ASP A 35 -10.73 6.52 7.60
N LYS A 36 -11.16 7.68 7.10
CA LYS A 36 -10.27 8.82 6.87
C LYS A 36 -9.99 9.65 8.11
N THR A 37 -10.63 9.33 9.21
CA THR A 37 -10.49 10.13 10.42
C THR A 37 -10.11 9.27 11.63
N PHE A 38 -9.44 9.90 12.57
CA PHE A 38 -9.16 9.37 13.90
C PHE A 38 -10.05 10.11 14.88
N GLY A 39 -11.14 9.46 15.30
CA GLY A 39 -12.13 10.15 16.11
C GLY A 39 -12.73 11.30 15.31
N ASP A 40 -12.62 12.51 15.83
CA ASP A 40 -13.15 13.71 15.18
C ASP A 40 -12.12 14.42 14.29
N SER A 41 -10.90 13.87 14.19
CA SER A 41 -9.80 14.52 13.49
C SER A 41 -9.42 13.73 12.25
N GLU A 42 -9.14 14.44 11.17
CA GLU A 42 -8.59 13.80 9.97
C GLU A 42 -7.14 13.40 10.23
N TYR A 43 -6.69 12.34 9.54
CA TYR A 43 -5.28 11.95 9.62
C TYR A 43 -4.41 13.05 9.03
N PHE A 44 -3.34 13.37 9.74
CA PHE A 44 -2.38 14.36 9.30
C PHE A 44 -1.59 13.90 8.07
N ALA A 45 -1.28 12.61 8.04
CA ALA A 45 -0.51 12.00 6.94
C ALA A 45 -0.81 10.52 6.85
N TYR A 46 -0.53 9.94 5.70
CA TYR A 46 -0.54 8.49 5.51
C TYR A 46 0.90 8.01 5.49
N GLY A 47 1.26 7.14 6.40
CA GLY A 47 2.60 6.57 6.47
C GLY A 47 2.68 5.28 5.67
N ILE A 48 3.60 5.21 4.72
CA ILE A 48 3.78 4.03 3.89
C ILE A 48 4.84 3.12 4.49
N SER A 49 4.52 1.85 4.58
CA SER A 49 5.45 0.82 5.04
C SER A 49 5.44 -0.33 4.03
N ASP A 50 6.51 -0.45 3.28
CA ASP A 50 6.71 -1.56 2.34
C ASP A 50 7.96 -2.31 2.77
N THR A 51 7.93 -3.64 2.66
CA THR A 51 9.07 -4.47 3.06
C THR A 51 10.31 -4.22 2.20
N ASP A 52 10.11 -3.74 0.97
CA ASP A 52 11.19 -3.36 0.08
C ASP A 52 11.48 -1.87 0.24
N SER A 53 12.65 -1.54 0.75
CA SER A 53 13.01 -0.14 1.06
C SER A 53 13.08 0.73 -0.20
N ILE A 54 13.45 0.14 -1.34
CA ILE A 54 13.51 0.87 -2.60
C ILE A 54 12.10 1.22 -3.06
N HIS A 55 11.19 0.26 -2.98
CA HIS A 55 9.78 0.48 -3.30
C HIS A 55 9.16 1.50 -2.35
N ASN A 56 9.48 1.41 -1.07
CA ASN A 56 8.94 2.33 -0.09
C ASN A 56 9.26 3.79 -0.45
N LYS A 57 10.53 4.05 -0.76
CA LYS A 57 10.97 5.40 -1.18
C LYS A 57 10.30 5.84 -2.47
N ALA A 58 10.19 4.94 -3.44
CA ALA A 58 9.59 5.26 -4.72
C ALA A 58 8.10 5.59 -4.59
N ILE A 59 7.37 4.83 -3.79
CA ILE A 59 5.95 5.06 -3.56
C ILE A 59 5.74 6.44 -2.93
N ILE A 60 6.52 6.76 -1.90
CA ILE A 60 6.42 8.04 -1.23
C ILE A 60 6.66 9.19 -2.20
N LYS A 61 7.69 9.06 -3.03
CA LYS A 61 8.02 10.09 -4.02
C LYS A 61 6.93 10.28 -5.06
N ILE A 62 6.41 9.18 -5.59
CA ILE A 62 5.40 9.22 -6.65
C ILE A 62 4.08 9.79 -6.13
N LEU A 63 3.71 9.45 -4.90
CA LEU A 63 2.45 9.87 -4.31
C LEU A 63 2.56 11.13 -3.44
N ALA A 64 3.68 11.85 -3.53
CA ALA A 64 3.98 12.97 -2.62
C ALA A 64 2.94 14.09 -2.64
N ASN A 65 2.23 14.25 -3.76
CA ASN A 65 1.26 15.34 -3.90
C ASN A 65 -0.16 14.99 -3.46
N ARG A 66 -0.35 13.82 -2.93
CA ARG A 66 -1.69 13.42 -2.45
C ARG A 66 -2.01 14.09 -1.10
N LYS A 67 -3.30 14.10 -0.78
CA LYS A 67 -3.80 14.58 0.52
C LYS A 67 -4.62 13.47 1.17
N PRO A 68 -4.32 13.12 2.42
CA PRO A 68 -3.23 13.66 3.25
C PRO A 68 -1.85 13.37 2.67
N PRO A 69 -0.82 14.10 3.11
CA PRO A 69 0.54 13.86 2.60
C PRO A 69 1.00 12.43 2.85
N ILE A 70 1.83 11.93 1.93
CA ILE A 70 2.39 10.59 2.03
C ILE A 70 3.79 10.70 2.62
N VAL A 71 4.04 9.96 3.69
CA VAL A 71 5.31 9.98 4.41
C VAL A 71 5.80 8.55 4.66
N ASP A 72 7.05 8.43 5.11
CA ASP A 72 7.61 7.15 5.50
C ASP A 72 7.09 6.80 6.90
N ALA A 73 6.35 5.71 7.01
CA ALA A 73 5.76 5.30 8.28
C ALA A 73 6.79 5.13 9.39
N GLU A 74 7.97 4.61 9.04
CA GLU A 74 8.99 4.33 10.04
C GLU A 74 9.56 5.58 10.70
N LYS A 75 9.50 6.72 10.03
CA LYS A 75 10.02 7.97 10.58
C LYS A 75 9.14 8.53 11.70
N PHE A 76 7.90 8.11 11.76
CA PHE A 76 6.94 8.65 12.71
C PHE A 76 6.40 7.60 13.68
N TYR A 77 7.03 6.45 13.69
CA TYR A 77 6.64 5.38 14.59
C TYR A 77 7.10 5.69 16.02
N THR A 78 6.16 5.60 16.96
CA THR A 78 6.49 5.76 18.38
C THR A 78 6.47 4.41 19.06
N ARG A 79 7.53 4.11 19.82
CA ARG A 79 7.69 2.79 20.44
C ARG A 79 6.63 2.46 21.49
N SER A 80 6.07 3.47 22.09
CA SER A 80 5.15 3.28 23.21
C SER A 80 3.69 3.20 22.79
N SER A 81 3.42 3.30 21.48
CA SER A 81 2.05 3.35 20.99
C SER A 81 1.91 2.46 19.76
N ASN A 82 0.74 1.83 19.63
CA ASN A 82 0.39 1.08 18.44
C ASN A 82 -0.07 1.98 17.31
N SER A 83 -0.30 3.25 17.60
CA SER A 83 -0.69 4.26 16.62
C SER A 83 0.51 5.13 16.30
N GLN A 84 0.55 5.63 15.08
CA GLN A 84 1.62 6.52 14.65
C GLN A 84 1.16 7.96 14.76
N TRP A 85 2.08 8.81 15.21
CA TRP A 85 1.81 10.22 15.43
C TRP A 85 2.93 11.07 14.86
N MET A 86 2.57 12.23 14.34
CA MET A 86 3.50 13.22 13.84
C MET A 86 3.12 14.56 14.43
N SER A 87 3.98 15.13 15.27
CA SER A 87 3.73 16.40 15.95
C SER A 87 2.40 16.40 16.71
N GLY A 88 2.08 15.29 17.37
CA GLY A 88 0.85 15.16 18.14
C GLY A 88 -0.40 14.90 17.32
N ARG A 89 -0.26 14.66 16.01
CA ARG A 89 -1.38 14.39 15.11
C ARG A 89 -1.32 12.97 14.57
N PRO A 90 -2.47 12.34 14.33
CA PRO A 90 -2.48 10.92 13.92
C PRO A 90 -2.00 10.71 12.49
N VAL A 91 -1.28 9.60 12.31
CA VAL A 91 -0.81 9.14 11.01
C VAL A 91 -1.36 7.74 10.80
N LEU A 92 -2.00 7.50 9.66
CA LEU A 92 -2.52 6.18 9.34
C LEU A 92 -1.44 5.40 8.60
N LYS A 93 -1.10 4.23 9.13
CA LYS A 93 -0.07 3.39 8.53
C LYS A 93 -0.66 2.54 7.42
N TRP A 94 -0.08 2.63 6.23
CA TRP A 94 -0.43 1.81 5.08
C TRP A 94 0.66 0.82 4.78
N ILE A 95 0.27 -0.42 4.51
CA ILE A 95 1.19 -1.51 4.23
C ILE A 95 0.95 -2.00 2.82
N THR A 96 2.04 -2.25 2.10
CA THR A 96 1.99 -2.88 0.79
C THR A 96 2.98 -4.04 0.72
N GLU A 97 2.57 -5.12 0.06
CA GLU A 97 3.43 -6.26 -0.16
C GLU A 97 2.96 -6.98 -1.42
N ALA A 98 3.88 -7.35 -2.28
CA ALA A 98 3.52 -8.02 -3.53
C ALA A 98 4.22 -9.36 -3.66
N THR A 99 3.48 -10.34 -4.19
CA THR A 99 4.00 -11.66 -4.50
C THR A 99 3.62 -12.04 -5.93
N LYS A 100 4.56 -12.61 -6.66
CA LYS A 100 4.29 -13.08 -8.00
C LYS A 100 3.43 -14.35 -7.94
N ASP A 101 2.50 -14.47 -8.88
CA ASP A 101 1.70 -15.68 -9.01
C ASP A 101 2.56 -16.77 -9.63
N PRO A 102 2.81 -17.89 -8.94
CA PRO A 102 3.70 -18.92 -9.48
C PRO A 102 3.13 -19.63 -10.71
N SER A 103 1.82 -19.56 -10.91
CA SER A 103 1.18 -20.24 -12.04
C SER A 103 0.97 -19.32 -13.25
N HIS A 104 1.25 -18.02 -13.12
CA HIS A 104 0.97 -17.07 -14.19
C HIS A 104 2.01 -15.95 -14.17
N PRO A 105 2.93 -15.92 -15.17
CA PRO A 105 4.10 -15.04 -15.10
C PRO A 105 3.80 -13.54 -15.10
N LEU A 106 2.64 -13.15 -15.59
CA LEU A 106 2.27 -11.73 -15.65
C LEU A 106 1.26 -11.34 -14.59
N ARG A 107 1.00 -12.21 -13.62
CA ARG A 107 0.08 -11.91 -12.52
C ARG A 107 0.80 -11.74 -11.21
N VAL A 108 0.29 -10.81 -10.42
CA VAL A 108 0.85 -10.45 -9.12
C VAL A 108 -0.29 -10.29 -8.14
N ASN A 109 -0.07 -10.75 -6.92
CA ASN A 109 -0.99 -10.52 -5.82
C ASN A 109 -0.39 -9.44 -4.93
N VAL A 110 -1.14 -8.39 -4.66
CA VAL A 110 -0.70 -7.29 -3.82
C VAL A 110 -1.58 -7.20 -2.59
N LEU A 111 -0.96 -7.31 -1.44
CA LEU A 111 -1.63 -7.05 -0.17
C LEU A 111 -1.51 -5.55 0.10
N VAL A 112 -2.65 -4.88 0.29
CA VAL A 112 -2.71 -3.48 0.65
C VAL A 112 -3.63 -3.34 1.85
N GLY A 113 -3.19 -2.62 2.84
CA GLY A 113 -4.04 -2.38 3.98
C GLY A 113 -3.57 -1.21 4.80
N TRP A 114 -4.43 -0.80 5.73
CA TRP A 114 -4.09 0.23 6.69
C TRP A 114 -4.34 -0.26 8.11
N ILE A 115 -3.55 0.27 9.01
CA ILE A 115 -3.61 -0.08 10.43
C ILE A 115 -3.73 1.20 11.23
N HIS A 116 -4.82 1.34 11.96
CA HIS A 116 -4.98 2.36 12.97
C HIS A 116 -4.49 1.82 14.31
N SER A 117 -4.88 0.59 14.62
CA SER A 117 -4.48 -0.11 15.84
C SER A 117 -4.53 -1.60 15.57
N GLN A 118 -4.15 -2.42 16.54
CA GLN A 118 -4.23 -3.87 16.39
C GLN A 118 -5.66 -4.36 16.14
N ILE A 119 -6.63 -3.60 16.61
CA ILE A 119 -8.05 -3.97 16.49
C ILE A 119 -8.69 -3.32 15.27
N ILE A 120 -8.28 -2.10 14.94
CA ILE A 120 -8.86 -1.33 13.84
C ILE A 120 -7.90 -1.31 12.67
N ASN A 121 -8.20 -2.16 11.70
CA ASN A 121 -7.39 -2.30 10.49
C ASN A 121 -8.27 -2.84 9.36
N GLN A 122 -7.78 -2.73 8.14
CA GLN A 122 -8.46 -3.26 6.98
C GLN A 122 -7.42 -3.64 5.94
N PHE A 123 -7.53 -4.85 5.40
CA PHE A 123 -6.62 -5.34 4.39
C PHE A 123 -7.37 -5.88 3.19
N TYR A 124 -6.76 -5.75 2.03
CA TYR A 124 -7.28 -6.25 0.76
C TYR A 124 -6.19 -6.98 0.02
N THR A 125 -6.56 -8.03 -0.70
CA THR A 125 -5.68 -8.66 -1.67
C THR A 125 -6.15 -8.27 -3.06
N TYR A 126 -5.26 -7.67 -3.82
CA TYR A 126 -5.49 -7.28 -5.21
C TYR A 126 -4.82 -8.29 -6.11
N LYS A 127 -5.57 -8.83 -7.05
CA LYS A 127 -4.98 -9.64 -8.11
C LYS A 127 -4.87 -8.78 -9.37
N LEU A 128 -3.64 -8.64 -9.86
CA LEU A 128 -3.37 -7.78 -11.01
C LEU A 128 -2.67 -8.57 -12.11
N GLU A 129 -2.87 -8.12 -13.33
CA GLU A 129 -2.22 -8.71 -14.49
C GLU A 129 -1.61 -7.60 -15.34
N TYR A 130 -0.39 -7.85 -15.83
CA TYR A 130 0.30 -6.94 -16.72
C TYR A 130 0.08 -7.37 -18.16
N ASP A 131 -0.39 -6.48 -19.03
CA ASP A 131 -0.70 -6.79 -20.43
C ASP A 131 0.41 -6.37 -21.40
N GLY A 132 1.51 -5.89 -20.87
CA GLY A 132 2.62 -5.36 -21.67
C GLY A 132 2.66 -3.84 -21.70
N VAL A 133 1.60 -3.20 -21.24
CA VAL A 133 1.49 -1.74 -21.23
C VAL A 133 1.10 -1.24 -19.84
N VAL A 134 0.04 -1.81 -19.28
CA VAL A 134 -0.47 -1.37 -17.99
C VAL A 134 -0.85 -2.56 -17.12
N TRP A 135 -0.92 -2.30 -15.82
CA TRP A 135 -1.46 -3.25 -14.85
C TRP A 135 -2.97 -3.10 -14.80
N THR A 136 -3.67 -4.22 -14.75
CA THR A 136 -5.13 -4.26 -14.64
C THR A 136 -5.53 -5.00 -13.38
N ILE A 137 -6.43 -4.44 -12.61
CA ILE A 137 -6.98 -5.11 -11.43
C ILE A 137 -8.01 -6.13 -11.88
N LEU A 138 -7.76 -7.41 -11.62
CA LEU A 138 -8.67 -8.49 -11.97
C LEU A 138 -9.67 -8.78 -10.86
N GLN A 139 -9.22 -8.68 -9.61
CA GLN A 139 -10.05 -9.04 -8.47
C GLN A 139 -9.53 -8.37 -7.21
N ILE A 140 -10.44 -8.01 -6.33
CA ILE A 140 -10.12 -7.45 -5.03
C ILE A 140 -10.88 -8.26 -3.97
N GLU A 141 -10.13 -8.79 -3.00
CA GLU A 141 -10.72 -9.51 -1.89
C GLU A 141 -10.43 -8.80 -0.59
N SER A 142 -11.45 -8.59 0.20
CA SER A 142 -11.29 -8.04 1.53
C SER A 142 -10.85 -9.14 2.48
N LEU A 143 -9.83 -8.84 3.29
CA LEU A 143 -9.36 -9.75 4.33
C LEU A 143 -9.82 -9.22 5.68
N ASP A 144 -10.63 -10.01 6.38
CA ASP A 144 -11.10 -9.61 7.70
C ASP A 144 -10.29 -10.36 8.76
N LEU A 145 -9.16 -9.76 9.12
CA LEU A 145 -8.27 -10.34 10.13
C LEU A 145 -8.82 -10.21 11.53
N SER A 146 -9.71 -9.25 11.75
CA SER A 146 -10.26 -9.01 13.08
C SER A 146 -11.30 -10.05 13.48
N SER A 147 -11.88 -10.76 12.51
CA SER A 147 -12.88 -11.79 12.78
C SER A 147 -12.29 -13.19 12.75
N ALA A 148 -11.00 -13.34 12.56
CA ALA A 148 -10.36 -14.65 12.57
C ALA A 148 -10.53 -15.30 13.95
N PRO A 149 -10.90 -16.57 14.00
CA PRO A 149 -11.08 -17.27 15.27
C PRO A 149 -9.79 -17.45 16.03
#